data_f7388eceb11009755781caf120601d95
#
_entry.id   f7388eceb11009755781caf120601d95
#
_cell.length_a   1.000
_cell.length_b   1.000
_cell.length_c   1.000
_cell.angle_alpha   90.00
_cell.angle_beta   90.00
_cell.angle_gamma   90.00
#
_symmetry.space_group_name_H-M   'P 1'
#
loop_
_entity.id
_entity.type
_entity.pdbx_description
1 polymer ?
#
loop_
_entity_poly.entity_id
_entity_poly.type
_entity_poly.pdbx_seq_one_letter_code
_entity_poly.pdbx_strand_id
1 'polypeptide(L)'
;MNLLGIDFEDWYHPELMKPYISGKDRNPTVINGIDKILELLRKNETLATFFLVGELLLVKPELQDKILDGGHEIAFHTMYHTRLDSKGYKEKFLDEIKNFEKLTSGK
;
A
#
# COMPACT_ATOMS: atom_id res chain seq x y z
N MET A 1 -14.01 -15.83 -13.97
CA MET A 1 -12.73 -15.26 -13.50
C MET A 1 -12.91 -14.70 -12.10
N ASN A 2 -12.03 -15.07 -11.19
CA ASN A 2 -12.04 -14.54 -9.83
C ASN A 2 -10.94 -13.52 -9.69
N LEU A 3 -11.26 -12.35 -9.09
CA LEU A 3 -10.31 -11.28 -8.84
C LEU A 3 -10.13 -11.15 -7.32
N LEU A 4 -8.88 -11.01 -6.88
CA LEU A 4 -8.57 -10.77 -5.48
C LEU A 4 -7.83 -9.44 -5.35
N GLY A 5 -8.41 -8.52 -4.60
CA GLY A 5 -7.76 -7.26 -4.25
C GLY A 5 -7.43 -7.27 -2.77
N ILE A 6 -6.24 -6.81 -2.44
CA ILE A 6 -5.78 -6.70 -1.06
C ILE A 6 -5.40 -5.25 -0.79
N ASP A 7 -6.10 -4.61 0.14
CA ASP A 7 -5.71 -3.28 0.61
C ASP A 7 -4.52 -3.47 1.55
N PHE A 8 -3.34 -3.10 1.06
CA PHE A 8 -2.12 -3.25 1.83
C PHE A 8 -1.78 -1.93 2.51
N GLU A 9 -2.22 -1.83 3.76
CA GLU A 9 -2.12 -0.64 4.59
C GLU A 9 -1.91 -1.06 6.05
N ASP A 10 -1.45 -0.12 6.88
CA ASP A 10 -1.20 -0.43 8.28
C ASP A 10 -2.35 0.05 9.17
N TRP A 11 -2.30 -0.35 10.46
CA TRP A 11 -3.35 -0.07 11.43
C TRP A 11 -3.62 1.42 11.62
N TYR A 12 -2.65 2.26 11.36
CA TYR A 12 -2.80 3.71 11.53
C TYR A 12 -3.32 4.44 10.28
N HIS A 13 -3.49 3.75 9.15
CA HIS A 13 -3.95 4.37 7.90
C HIS A 13 -5.46 4.67 7.88
N PRO A 14 -6.36 3.79 8.38
CA PRO A 14 -7.80 4.06 8.32
C PRO A 14 -8.19 5.33 9.07
N GLU A 15 -9.15 6.07 8.50
CA GLU A 15 -9.63 7.34 9.07
C GLU A 15 -10.11 7.20 10.52
N LEU A 16 -10.77 6.10 10.84
CA LEU A 16 -11.29 5.89 12.20
C LEU A 16 -10.20 5.85 13.25
N MET A 17 -8.98 5.51 12.88
CA MET A 17 -7.87 5.42 13.82
C MET A 17 -7.12 6.73 13.98
N LYS A 18 -7.21 7.65 13.01
CA LYS A 18 -6.40 8.87 13.00
C LYS A 18 -6.51 9.73 14.24
N PRO A 19 -7.72 9.90 14.85
CA PRO A 19 -7.83 10.70 16.08
C PRO A 19 -7.06 10.12 17.27
N TYR A 20 -6.70 8.84 17.22
CA TYR A 20 -6.05 8.13 18.32
C TYR A 20 -4.56 7.95 18.14
N ILE A 21 -3.99 8.52 17.07
CA ILE A 21 -2.60 8.29 16.69
C ILE A 21 -1.80 9.58 16.80
N SER A 22 -0.68 9.54 17.54
CA SER A 22 0.34 10.58 17.46
C SER A 22 1.35 10.18 16.39
N GLY A 23 2.03 11.16 15.77
CA GLY A 23 3.03 10.86 14.75
C GLY A 23 4.17 9.96 15.24
N LYS A 24 4.40 9.92 16.55
CA LYS A 24 5.45 9.10 17.16
C LYS A 24 5.10 7.62 17.23
N ASP A 25 3.81 7.28 17.16
CA ASP A 25 3.33 5.90 17.34
C ASP A 25 3.08 5.18 16.02
N ARG A 26 3.47 5.78 14.91
CA ARG A 26 3.26 5.23 13.58
C ARG A 26 4.34 4.23 13.21
N ASN A 27 4.29 3.07 13.86
CA ASN A 27 5.21 1.98 13.59
C ASN A 27 4.53 0.97 12.64
N PRO A 28 5.00 0.86 11.38
CA PRO A 28 4.41 -0.09 10.44
C PRO A 28 4.59 -1.54 10.92
N THR A 29 3.50 -2.29 10.94
CA THR A 29 3.53 -3.70 11.31
C THR A 29 3.10 -4.63 10.17
N VAL A 30 2.31 -4.12 9.22
CA VAL A 30 1.83 -4.93 8.10
C VAL A 30 2.98 -5.48 7.26
N ILE A 31 4.09 -4.75 7.19
CA ILE A 31 5.28 -5.17 6.44
C ILE A 31 5.81 -6.52 6.93
N ASN A 32 5.69 -6.78 8.23
CA ASN A 32 6.18 -8.03 8.81
C ASN A 32 5.36 -9.24 8.37
N GLY A 33 4.13 -9.03 7.90
CA GLY A 33 3.25 -10.10 7.46
C GLY A 33 3.31 -10.40 5.97
N ILE A 34 4.04 -9.61 5.19
CA ILE A 34 4.03 -9.75 3.73
C ILE A 34 4.51 -11.12 3.26
N ASP A 35 5.55 -11.66 3.87
CA ASP A 35 6.09 -12.94 3.45
C ASP A 35 5.09 -14.08 3.65
N LYS A 36 4.33 -14.03 4.74
CA LYS A 36 3.28 -15.03 5.02
C LYS A 36 2.13 -14.92 4.02
N ILE A 37 1.72 -13.70 3.69
CA ILE A 37 0.67 -13.46 2.71
C ILE A 37 1.08 -13.99 1.33
N LEU A 38 2.29 -13.66 0.90
CA LEU A 38 2.81 -14.11 -0.38
C LEU A 38 2.95 -15.63 -0.43
N GLU A 39 3.39 -16.25 0.66
CA GLU A 39 3.48 -17.70 0.73
C GLU A 39 2.12 -18.37 0.64
N LEU A 40 1.11 -17.80 1.32
CA LEU A 40 -0.26 -18.31 1.26
C LEU A 40 -0.81 -18.24 -0.16
N LEU A 41 -0.59 -17.11 -0.85
CA LEU A 41 -1.03 -16.93 -2.23
C LEU A 41 -0.32 -17.92 -3.15
N ARG A 42 0.98 -18.12 -2.96
CA ARG A 42 1.75 -19.06 -3.76
C ARG A 42 1.23 -20.50 -3.59
N LYS A 43 0.99 -20.91 -2.35
CA LYS A 43 0.49 -22.27 -2.07
C LYS A 43 -0.87 -22.51 -2.69
N ASN A 44 -1.71 -21.50 -2.81
CA ASN A 44 -3.03 -21.60 -3.37
C ASN A 44 -3.09 -21.23 -4.85
N GLU A 45 -1.94 -21.01 -5.47
CA GLU A 45 -1.81 -20.64 -6.89
C GLU A 45 -2.73 -19.47 -7.25
N THR A 46 -2.77 -18.46 -6.35
CA THR A 46 -3.65 -17.31 -6.49
C THR A 46 -2.82 -16.04 -6.70
N LEU A 47 -3.21 -15.27 -7.72
CA LEU A 47 -2.63 -13.95 -7.97
C LEU A 47 -3.55 -12.88 -7.41
N ALA A 48 -2.97 -11.77 -6.95
CA ALA A 48 -3.73 -10.68 -6.35
C ALA A 48 -3.23 -9.33 -6.85
N THR A 49 -4.09 -8.32 -6.71
CA THR A 49 -3.70 -6.93 -6.86
C THR A 49 -3.56 -6.33 -5.47
N PHE A 50 -2.38 -5.81 -5.18
CA PHE A 50 -2.10 -5.14 -3.91
C PHE A 50 -2.33 -3.64 -4.08
N PHE A 51 -3.41 -3.14 -3.47
CA PHE A 51 -3.68 -1.71 -3.42
C PHE A 51 -2.84 -1.14 -2.28
N LEU A 52 -1.69 -0.59 -2.64
CA LEU A 52 -0.62 -0.26 -1.72
C LEU A 52 -0.62 1.20 -1.33
N VAL A 53 -0.67 1.48 -0.02
CA VAL A 53 -0.44 2.83 0.48
C VAL A 53 1.04 3.16 0.29
N GLY A 54 1.33 4.19 -0.50
CA GLY A 54 2.69 4.48 -0.98
C GLY A 54 3.71 4.74 0.13
N GLU A 55 3.26 5.25 1.28
CA GLU A 55 4.12 5.46 2.44
C GLU A 55 4.91 4.20 2.83
N LEU A 56 4.31 3.03 2.64
CA LEU A 56 4.97 1.76 2.97
C LEU A 56 6.18 1.49 2.09
N LEU A 57 6.18 1.97 0.86
CA LEU A 57 7.33 1.86 -0.03
C LEU A 57 8.47 2.80 0.38
N LEU A 58 8.15 3.91 1.05
CA LEU A 58 9.17 4.79 1.60
C LEU A 58 9.88 4.14 2.78
N VAL A 59 9.14 3.36 3.57
CA VAL A 59 9.69 2.64 4.72
C VAL A 59 10.47 1.41 4.30
N LYS A 60 9.95 0.66 3.33
CA LYS A 60 10.57 -0.59 2.87
C LYS A 60 10.44 -0.73 1.35
N PRO A 61 11.38 -0.15 0.60
CA PRO A 61 11.33 -0.20 -0.87
C PRO A 61 11.28 -1.61 -1.46
N GLU A 62 11.84 -2.61 -0.77
CA GLU A 62 11.88 -4.01 -1.25
C GLU A 62 10.50 -4.64 -1.35
N LEU A 63 9.46 -4.06 -0.74
CA LEU A 63 8.09 -4.56 -0.86
C LEU A 63 7.68 -4.70 -2.32
N GLN A 64 8.06 -3.73 -3.14
CA GLN A 64 7.71 -3.72 -4.55
C GLN A 64 8.21 -4.99 -5.24
N ASP A 65 9.49 -5.27 -5.08
CA ASP A 65 10.10 -6.44 -5.74
C ASP A 65 9.50 -7.74 -5.23
N LYS A 66 9.28 -7.86 -3.93
CA LYS A 66 8.66 -9.05 -3.33
C LYS A 66 7.30 -9.34 -3.93
N ILE A 67 6.47 -8.31 -4.05
CA ILE A 67 5.10 -8.45 -4.58
C ILE A 67 5.14 -8.80 -6.08
N LEU A 68 5.95 -8.07 -6.85
CA LEU A 68 6.05 -8.29 -8.29
C LEU A 68 6.70 -9.63 -8.64
N ASP A 69 7.70 -10.07 -7.88
CA ASP A 69 8.35 -11.36 -8.10
C ASP A 69 7.39 -12.53 -7.88
N GLY A 70 6.38 -12.34 -7.05
CA GLY A 70 5.33 -13.33 -6.87
C GLY A 70 4.30 -13.36 -7.99
N GLY A 71 4.41 -12.48 -8.99
CA GLY A 71 3.48 -12.37 -10.10
C GLY A 71 2.26 -11.48 -9.82
N HIS A 72 2.25 -10.78 -8.69
CA HIS A 72 1.12 -9.95 -8.31
C HIS A 72 1.22 -8.55 -8.89
N GLU A 73 0.09 -7.84 -8.92
CA GLU A 73 0.01 -6.48 -9.40
C GLU A 73 0.04 -5.50 -8.21
N ILE A 74 0.65 -4.34 -8.42
CA ILE A 74 0.62 -3.25 -7.45
C ILE A 74 -0.23 -2.13 -8.02
N ALA A 75 -1.15 -1.62 -7.21
CA ALA A 75 -2.01 -0.49 -7.56
C ALA A 75 -1.91 0.61 -6.50
N PHE A 76 -2.22 1.82 -6.90
CA PHE A 76 -2.15 2.99 -6.04
C PHE A 76 -3.33 3.03 -5.06
N HIS A 77 -3.02 3.21 -3.77
CA HIS A 77 -4.04 3.35 -2.71
C HIS A 77 -3.75 4.62 -1.88
N THR A 78 -3.48 5.73 -2.55
CA THR A 78 -2.95 7.00 -2.05
C THR A 78 -1.55 6.84 -1.41
N MET A 79 -0.90 7.96 -1.15
CA MET A 79 0.41 7.90 -0.49
C MET A 79 0.30 7.72 1.03
N TYR A 80 -0.73 8.30 1.65
CA TYR A 80 -0.84 8.35 3.11
C TYR A 80 -2.23 8.00 3.63
N HIS A 81 -3.05 7.36 2.79
CA HIS A 81 -4.45 7.04 3.10
C HIS A 81 -5.28 8.28 3.45
N THR A 82 -5.04 9.36 2.72
CA THR A 82 -5.75 10.62 2.91
C THR A 82 -7.15 10.55 2.30
N ARG A 83 -8.16 11.10 2.98
CA ARG A 83 -9.50 11.19 2.42
C ARG A 83 -9.49 12.03 1.15
N LEU A 84 -10.14 11.54 0.10
CA LEU A 84 -10.18 12.24 -1.18
C LEU A 84 -10.95 13.57 -1.11
N ASP A 85 -11.84 13.71 -0.14
CA ASP A 85 -12.61 14.93 0.08
C ASP A 85 -11.92 15.91 1.03
N SER A 86 -10.69 15.62 1.47
CA SER A 86 -9.95 16.51 2.35
C SER A 86 -9.64 17.83 1.66
N LYS A 87 -9.70 18.94 2.44
CA LYS A 87 -9.43 20.26 1.92
C LYS A 87 -8.02 20.32 1.29
N GLY A 88 -7.98 20.77 0.03
CA GLY A 88 -6.71 20.92 -0.69
C GLY A 88 -6.15 19.63 -1.26
N TYR A 89 -6.76 18.48 -0.99
CA TYR A 89 -6.22 17.21 -1.47
C TYR A 89 -6.36 17.03 -2.99
N LYS A 90 -7.41 17.62 -3.58
CA LYS A 90 -7.62 17.56 -5.02
C LYS A 90 -6.37 18.02 -5.79
N GLU A 91 -5.74 19.08 -5.30
CA GLU A 91 -4.53 19.63 -5.93
C GLU A 91 -3.31 18.74 -5.73
N LYS A 92 -3.29 17.97 -4.65
CA LYS A 92 -2.17 17.08 -4.30
C LYS A 92 -2.30 15.69 -4.92
N PHE A 93 -3.49 15.30 -5.33
CA PHE A 93 -3.77 13.94 -5.77
C PHE A 93 -2.90 13.52 -6.96
N LEU A 94 -2.80 14.39 -7.98
CA LEU A 94 -1.96 14.12 -9.14
C LEU A 94 -0.49 14.04 -8.78
N ASP A 95 -0.04 14.88 -7.86
CA ASP A 95 1.36 14.84 -7.40
C ASP A 95 1.65 13.53 -6.66
N GLU A 96 0.70 13.04 -5.87
CA GLU A 96 0.85 11.77 -5.18
C GLU A 96 0.93 10.60 -6.16
N ILE A 97 0.09 10.62 -7.21
CA ILE A 97 0.15 9.60 -8.26
C ILE A 97 1.53 9.61 -8.94
N LYS A 98 2.04 10.78 -9.27
CA LYS A 98 3.36 10.91 -9.88
C LYS A 98 4.47 10.41 -8.96
N ASN A 99 4.37 10.71 -7.68
CA ASN A 99 5.33 10.22 -6.69
C ASN A 99 5.30 8.70 -6.59
N PHE A 100 4.09 8.12 -6.59
CA PHE A 100 3.92 6.67 -6.56
C PHE A 100 4.53 6.02 -7.81
N GLU A 101 4.30 6.61 -8.97
CA GLU A 101 4.89 6.13 -10.22
C GLU A 101 6.41 6.13 -10.17
N LYS A 102 7.02 7.18 -9.60
CA LYS A 102 8.47 7.24 -9.43
C LYS A 102 8.97 6.17 -8.47
N LEU A 103 8.28 5.96 -7.36
CA LEU A 103 8.66 4.94 -6.37
C LEU A 103 8.62 3.54 -6.96
N THR A 104 7.64 3.28 -7.82
CA THR A 104 7.47 1.96 -8.45
C THR A 104 8.22 1.85 -9.78
N SER A 105 8.90 2.92 -10.21
CA SER A 105 9.66 2.98 -11.48
C SER A 105 8.81 2.58 -12.67
N GLY A 106 7.50 2.89 -12.63
CA GLY A 106 6.57 2.58 -13.72
C GLY A 106 6.21 1.11 -13.86
N LYS A 107 6.50 0.32 -12.87
CA LYS A 107 6.21 -1.13 -12.89
C LYS A 107 4.75 -1.43 -12.58
#